data_11f447225ec3a61fc3282fab4b00865e
#
_entry.id   11f447225ec3a61fc3282fab4b00865e
#
_cell.length_a   1.000
_cell.length_b   1.000
_cell.length_c   1.000
_cell.angle_alpha   90.00
_cell.angle_beta   90.00
_cell.angle_gamma   90.00
#
_symmetry.space_group_name_H-M   'P 1'
#
loop_
_entity.id
_entity.type
_entity.pdbx_description
1 polymer ?
#
loop_
_entity_poly.entity_id
_entity_poly.type
_entity_poly.pdbx_seq_one_letter_code
_entity_poly.pdbx_strand_id
1 'polypeptide(L)'
;MSGLFLVGAAGATSASQAAPADEERAEPVVVGHRGAPGYRPEHTLASYELAYRQGADWVDVDLVPTKDGQLVARHENEIGGTTDVAAHPEFASRKTTKVIDGVPLTGWFTEDFTLAELKTLRATERIPDIRPDNKIYNGRWQIATYQEVLDLTKRLGRELHRTLGTYPEIKHSTYFASIGNPTEPKLVDLLGRNGLNKRNAPVIIQSFEVANLKALSKQVKVPLVQLTSATGAPADFVASGDKRTYADLATPAGLKEISTYADFLGPEKAQIIPRTAAGTLGTPTTLVKDAHDAGLKVVPYTFRNENSFLPTNLRSSADPSDWGNAFAELDAFLATGIDGLFADQPDTALVAVRS
;
A
#
# COMPACT_ATOMS: atom_id res chain seq x y z
N MET A 1 63.74 -40.07 52.08
CA MET A 1 62.79 -38.93 52.20
C MET A 1 62.33 -38.64 50.83
N SER A 2 61.14 -39.12 50.47
CA SER A 2 60.56 -39.07 49.11
C SER A 2 59.67 -37.86 48.99
N GLY A 3 59.96 -36.99 48.04
CA GLY A 3 59.14 -35.87 47.69
C GLY A 3 58.24 -36.22 46.47
N LEU A 4 56.91 -36.15 46.64
CA LEU A 4 55.94 -36.46 45.66
C LEU A 4 55.56 -35.14 44.91
N PHE A 5 55.78 -35.09 43.61
CA PHE A 5 55.32 -33.99 42.77
C PHE A 5 53.93 -34.32 42.21
N LEU A 6 52.93 -33.53 42.57
CA LEU A 6 51.62 -33.53 41.92
C LEU A 6 51.61 -32.59 40.66
N VAL A 7 51.35 -33.16 39.50
CA VAL A 7 51.09 -32.40 38.26
C VAL A 7 49.60 -32.13 38.18
N GLY A 8 49.21 -30.88 38.28
CA GLY A 8 47.86 -30.44 38.10
C GLY A 8 47.56 -30.24 36.57
N ALA A 9 46.60 -30.97 36.01
CA ALA A 9 46.09 -30.77 34.66
C ALA A 9 45.06 -29.67 34.70
N ALA A 10 45.35 -28.56 34.02
CA ALA A 10 44.37 -27.50 33.78
C ALA A 10 43.45 -27.91 32.64
N GLY A 11 42.21 -28.23 32.94
CA GLY A 11 41.14 -28.44 31.96
C GLY A 11 40.67 -27.12 31.40
N ALA A 12 40.89 -26.86 30.11
CA ALA A 12 40.30 -25.75 29.40
C ALA A 12 38.80 -26.04 29.09
N THR A 13 37.92 -25.40 29.82
CA THR A 13 36.48 -25.37 29.47
C THR A 13 36.27 -24.41 28.31
N SER A 14 36.04 -24.94 27.12
CA SER A 14 35.54 -24.16 25.99
C SER A 14 34.11 -23.69 26.30
N ALA A 15 33.95 -22.39 26.54
CA ALA A 15 32.64 -21.77 26.59
C ALA A 15 32.05 -21.80 25.17
N SER A 16 31.03 -22.63 24.97
CA SER A 16 30.17 -22.57 23.79
C SER A 16 29.45 -21.22 23.81
N GLN A 17 29.81 -20.31 22.90
CA GLN A 17 28.98 -19.11 22.64
C GLN A 17 27.68 -19.62 22.09
N ALA A 18 26.59 -19.50 22.85
CA ALA A 18 25.24 -19.62 22.33
C ALA A 18 25.09 -18.57 21.24
N ALA A 19 24.60 -18.99 20.06
CA ALA A 19 24.16 -18.08 19.01
C ALA A 19 23.16 -17.09 19.62
N PRO A 20 23.18 -15.80 19.21
CA PRO A 20 22.16 -14.87 19.66
C PRO A 20 20.79 -15.49 19.35
N ALA A 21 19.90 -15.49 20.35
CA ALA A 21 18.51 -15.87 20.15
C ALA A 21 17.98 -15.04 18.99
N ASP A 22 17.35 -15.68 17.99
CA ASP A 22 16.58 -14.99 16.97
C ASP A 22 15.63 -14.07 17.71
N GLU A 23 15.77 -12.75 17.54
CA GLU A 23 14.75 -11.80 17.99
C GLU A 23 13.47 -12.25 17.29
N GLU A 24 12.48 -12.63 18.07
CA GLU A 24 11.19 -13.12 17.60
C GLU A 24 10.59 -12.03 16.68
N ARG A 25 10.70 -12.24 15.38
CA ARG A 25 10.30 -11.25 14.39
C ARG A 25 8.79 -11.04 14.49
N ALA A 26 8.35 -9.78 14.59
CA ALA A 26 6.94 -9.49 14.64
C ALA A 26 6.21 -10.06 13.41
N GLU A 27 5.03 -10.64 13.62
CA GLU A 27 4.18 -11.18 12.55
C GLU A 27 3.97 -10.11 11.45
N PRO A 28 4.14 -10.45 10.15
CA PRO A 28 3.93 -9.51 9.05
C PRO A 28 2.50 -8.96 9.04
N VAL A 29 2.36 -7.63 8.85
CA VAL A 29 1.04 -7.01 8.85
C VAL A 29 0.33 -7.17 7.51
N VAL A 30 -0.99 -7.38 7.53
CA VAL A 30 -1.83 -7.41 6.33
C VAL A 30 -2.57 -6.09 6.18
N VAL A 31 -2.34 -5.43 5.04
CA VAL A 31 -3.04 -4.21 4.64
C VAL A 31 -4.09 -4.56 3.58
N GLY A 32 -5.36 -4.30 3.87
CA GLY A 32 -6.43 -4.42 2.88
C GLY A 32 -6.27 -3.33 1.80
N HIS A 33 -5.71 -3.69 0.64
CA HIS A 33 -5.46 -2.80 -0.49
C HIS A 33 -6.77 -2.23 -1.02
N ARG A 34 -7.01 -0.93 -0.86
CA ARG A 34 -8.30 -0.27 -1.17
C ARG A 34 -9.51 -0.90 -0.43
N GLY A 35 -9.26 -1.55 0.69
CA GLY A 35 -10.19 -2.38 1.46
C GLY A 35 -10.07 -3.87 1.14
N ALA A 36 -11.17 -4.50 0.69
CA ALA A 36 -11.22 -5.87 0.20
C ALA A 36 -11.80 -5.90 -1.23
N PRO A 37 -11.08 -5.37 -2.24
CA PRO A 37 -11.63 -5.20 -3.59
C PRO A 37 -11.78 -6.52 -4.35
N GLY A 38 -11.23 -7.61 -3.84
CA GLY A 38 -11.55 -8.96 -4.33
C GLY A 38 -13.02 -9.35 -4.14
N TYR A 39 -13.76 -8.61 -3.28
CA TYR A 39 -15.14 -8.95 -2.89
C TYR A 39 -16.12 -7.78 -3.01
N ARG A 40 -15.65 -6.53 -3.09
CA ARG A 40 -16.49 -5.31 -3.12
C ARG A 40 -15.81 -4.26 -3.98
N PRO A 41 -16.54 -3.36 -4.62
CA PRO A 41 -15.92 -2.23 -5.33
C PRO A 41 -14.94 -1.48 -4.44
N GLU A 42 -13.74 -1.23 -4.97
CA GLU A 42 -12.62 -0.59 -4.27
C GLU A 42 -13.01 0.76 -3.66
N HIS A 43 -12.34 1.15 -2.57
CA HIS A 43 -12.48 2.46 -1.90
C HIS A 43 -13.92 2.79 -1.46
N THR A 44 -14.73 1.79 -1.19
CA THR A 44 -16.04 1.97 -0.55
C THR A 44 -15.95 1.67 0.95
N LEU A 45 -16.82 2.28 1.76
CA LEU A 45 -16.89 1.96 3.19
C LEU A 45 -17.17 0.47 3.43
N ALA A 46 -17.94 -0.17 2.53
CA ALA A 46 -18.20 -1.61 2.60
C ALA A 46 -16.96 -2.47 2.31
N SER A 47 -16.09 -2.02 1.39
CA SER A 47 -14.80 -2.69 1.11
C SER A 47 -13.87 -2.61 2.33
N TYR A 48 -13.77 -1.44 2.95
CA TYR A 48 -12.97 -1.24 4.17
C TYR A 48 -13.50 -2.01 5.37
N GLU A 49 -14.82 -1.97 5.61
CA GLU A 49 -15.45 -2.71 6.68
C GLU A 49 -15.21 -4.22 6.52
N LEU A 50 -15.32 -4.75 5.29
CA LEU A 50 -15.08 -6.16 5.01
C LEU A 50 -13.62 -6.53 5.31
N ALA A 51 -12.65 -5.74 4.87
CA ALA A 51 -11.23 -5.99 5.16
C ALA A 51 -10.95 -6.09 6.66
N TYR A 52 -11.46 -5.16 7.46
CA TYR A 52 -11.31 -5.21 8.91
C TYR A 52 -12.00 -6.41 9.55
N ARG A 53 -13.20 -6.79 9.07
CA ARG A 53 -13.92 -7.96 9.57
C ARG A 53 -13.28 -9.28 9.16
N GLN A 54 -12.58 -9.32 8.03
CA GLN A 54 -11.74 -10.46 7.62
C GLN A 54 -10.47 -10.58 8.46
N GLY A 55 -10.11 -9.54 9.21
CA GLY A 55 -8.98 -9.57 10.16
C GLY A 55 -7.82 -8.64 9.82
N ALA A 56 -7.85 -7.91 8.71
CA ALA A 56 -6.83 -6.88 8.43
C ALA A 56 -6.78 -5.85 9.57
N ASP A 57 -5.57 -5.45 9.97
CA ASP A 57 -5.38 -4.38 10.96
C ASP A 57 -5.35 -3.00 10.29
N TRP A 58 -5.03 -2.97 9.00
CA TRP A 58 -4.85 -1.77 8.22
C TRP A 58 -5.66 -1.83 6.93
N VAL A 59 -6.11 -0.68 6.45
CA VAL A 59 -6.63 -0.52 5.08
C VAL A 59 -5.91 0.62 4.38
N ASP A 60 -5.63 0.40 3.12
CA ASP A 60 -5.08 1.38 2.21
C ASP A 60 -6.18 2.31 1.69
N VAL A 61 -5.91 3.62 1.68
CA VAL A 61 -6.87 4.67 1.32
C VAL A 61 -6.22 5.68 0.38
N ASP A 62 -6.38 5.50 -0.92
CA ASP A 62 -5.88 6.45 -1.92
C ASP A 62 -6.66 7.77 -1.86
N LEU A 63 -5.98 8.90 -1.76
CA LEU A 63 -6.59 10.20 -1.54
C LEU A 63 -6.37 11.13 -2.72
N VAL A 64 -7.46 11.67 -3.21
CA VAL A 64 -7.50 12.77 -4.18
C VAL A 64 -8.43 13.88 -3.68
N PRO A 65 -8.13 15.15 -3.95
CA PRO A 65 -8.98 16.25 -3.53
C PRO A 65 -10.13 16.52 -4.52
N THR A 66 -11.26 16.99 -4.00
CA THR A 66 -12.37 17.53 -4.77
C THR A 66 -12.13 18.99 -5.12
N LYS A 67 -13.00 19.59 -5.96
CA LYS A 67 -13.00 21.01 -6.31
C LYS A 67 -13.09 21.93 -5.08
N ASP A 68 -13.86 21.55 -4.08
CA ASP A 68 -14.04 22.26 -2.82
C ASP A 68 -13.09 21.79 -1.71
N GLY A 69 -12.02 21.05 -2.07
CA GLY A 69 -10.89 20.71 -1.21
C GLY A 69 -11.14 19.59 -0.21
N GLN A 70 -12.18 18.77 -0.38
CA GLN A 70 -12.39 17.61 0.45
C GLN A 70 -11.54 16.43 -0.05
N LEU A 71 -11.02 15.60 0.86
CA LEU A 71 -10.28 14.39 0.48
C LEU A 71 -11.23 13.21 0.34
N VAL A 72 -11.26 12.63 -0.85
CA VAL A 72 -12.06 11.44 -1.17
C VAL A 72 -11.17 10.25 -1.51
N ALA A 73 -11.68 9.06 -1.21
CA ALA A 73 -10.98 7.81 -1.44
C ALA A 73 -11.18 7.35 -2.90
N ARG A 74 -10.18 7.55 -3.76
CA ARG A 74 -10.09 7.07 -5.15
C ARG A 74 -8.64 6.85 -5.55
N HIS A 75 -8.40 5.74 -6.30
CA HIS A 75 -7.05 5.42 -6.78
C HIS A 75 -6.56 6.45 -7.79
N GLU A 76 -7.43 6.83 -8.73
CA GLU A 76 -7.18 7.89 -9.69
C GLU A 76 -8.14 9.07 -9.42
N ASN A 77 -7.73 10.26 -9.82
CA ASN A 77 -8.65 11.39 -9.88
C ASN A 77 -9.62 11.29 -11.06
N GLU A 78 -9.32 10.49 -12.08
CA GLU A 78 -10.28 10.10 -13.13
C GLU A 78 -11.24 9.04 -12.58
N ILE A 79 -12.55 9.30 -12.61
CA ILE A 79 -13.58 8.51 -11.94
C ILE A 79 -14.52 7.76 -12.89
N GLY A 80 -14.31 7.84 -14.20
CA GLY A 80 -15.20 7.20 -15.20
C GLY A 80 -15.23 5.68 -15.11
N GLY A 81 -14.09 5.07 -14.78
CA GLY A 81 -13.95 3.60 -14.67
C GLY A 81 -14.36 3.02 -13.31
N THR A 82 -14.59 3.85 -12.29
CA THR A 82 -14.87 3.40 -10.92
C THR A 82 -16.17 3.96 -10.34
N THR A 83 -16.93 4.71 -11.14
CA THR A 83 -18.25 5.27 -10.78
C THR A 83 -19.22 5.20 -11.95
N ASP A 84 -20.47 5.48 -11.66
CA ASP A 84 -21.55 5.59 -12.64
C ASP A 84 -21.66 6.98 -13.28
N VAL A 85 -20.64 7.83 -13.20
CA VAL A 85 -20.66 9.23 -13.68
C VAL A 85 -21.06 9.35 -15.16
N ALA A 86 -20.72 8.36 -15.98
CA ALA A 86 -21.10 8.33 -17.41
C ALA A 86 -22.62 8.19 -17.61
N ALA A 87 -23.37 7.70 -16.62
CA ALA A 87 -24.83 7.60 -16.63
C ALA A 87 -25.52 8.88 -16.13
N HIS A 88 -24.76 9.92 -15.76
CA HIS A 88 -25.27 11.19 -15.26
C HIS A 88 -25.20 12.28 -16.34
N PRO A 89 -26.30 12.54 -17.07
CA PRO A 89 -26.31 13.50 -18.18
C PRO A 89 -25.97 14.93 -17.76
N GLU A 90 -26.25 15.30 -16.50
CA GLU A 90 -25.89 16.59 -15.93
C GLU A 90 -24.38 16.84 -15.87
N PHE A 91 -23.59 15.78 -15.87
CA PHE A 91 -22.13 15.85 -15.85
C PHE A 91 -21.48 15.56 -17.21
N ALA A 92 -22.24 15.30 -18.25
CA ALA A 92 -21.71 14.94 -19.57
C ALA A 92 -20.76 15.99 -20.15
N SER A 93 -21.06 17.28 -19.95
CA SER A 93 -20.21 18.39 -20.42
C SER A 93 -18.89 18.57 -19.68
N ARG A 94 -18.69 17.89 -18.53
CA ARG A 94 -17.43 17.93 -17.76
C ARG A 94 -16.42 16.89 -18.23
N LYS A 95 -16.80 15.98 -19.12
CA LYS A 95 -15.86 15.03 -19.71
C LYS A 95 -14.79 15.79 -20.48
N THR A 96 -13.52 15.60 -20.12
CA THR A 96 -12.40 16.33 -20.70
C THR A 96 -11.14 15.47 -20.72
N THR A 97 -10.08 15.96 -21.36
CA THR A 97 -8.76 15.33 -21.33
C THR A 97 -7.82 16.17 -20.48
N LYS A 98 -7.17 15.53 -19.50
CA LYS A 98 -6.11 16.13 -18.69
C LYS A 98 -4.83 15.31 -18.79
N VAL A 99 -3.70 15.93 -18.55
CA VAL A 99 -2.40 15.24 -18.45
C VAL A 99 -2.09 15.07 -16.97
N ILE A 100 -2.11 13.82 -16.50
CA ILE A 100 -1.82 13.45 -15.10
C ILE A 100 -0.48 12.73 -15.11
N ASP A 101 0.51 13.26 -14.39
CA ASP A 101 1.87 12.68 -14.29
C ASP A 101 2.48 12.34 -15.67
N GLY A 102 2.20 13.19 -16.66
CA GLY A 102 2.69 13.03 -18.03
C GLY A 102 1.83 12.12 -18.93
N VAL A 103 0.75 11.53 -18.41
CA VAL A 103 -0.16 10.63 -19.15
C VAL A 103 -1.47 11.35 -19.48
N PRO A 104 -1.88 11.45 -20.76
CA PRO A 104 -3.18 12.01 -21.13
C PRO A 104 -4.30 11.03 -20.78
N LEU A 105 -5.23 11.46 -19.93
CA LEU A 105 -6.42 10.73 -19.52
C LEU A 105 -7.67 11.49 -19.96
N THR A 106 -8.67 10.78 -20.48
CA THR A 106 -9.96 11.37 -20.91
C THR A 106 -11.09 10.80 -20.06
N GLY A 107 -11.76 11.67 -19.32
CA GLY A 107 -12.87 11.25 -18.44
C GLY A 107 -13.39 12.40 -17.59
N TRP A 108 -13.81 12.07 -16.39
CA TRP A 108 -14.30 12.99 -15.37
C TRP A 108 -13.35 12.97 -14.17
N PHE A 109 -12.98 14.14 -13.67
CA PHE A 109 -11.91 14.26 -12.67
C PHE A 109 -12.45 14.85 -11.36
N THR A 110 -12.04 14.30 -10.22
CA THR A 110 -12.55 14.68 -8.89
C THR A 110 -12.42 16.18 -8.59
N GLU A 111 -11.38 16.81 -9.06
CA GLU A 111 -11.13 18.25 -8.88
C GLU A 111 -12.08 19.17 -9.69
N ASP A 112 -12.88 18.60 -10.59
CA ASP A 112 -13.92 19.33 -11.31
C ASP A 112 -15.29 19.24 -10.61
N PHE A 113 -15.41 18.46 -9.53
CA PHE A 113 -16.63 18.22 -8.77
C PHE A 113 -16.49 18.68 -7.33
N THR A 114 -17.55 19.28 -6.79
CA THR A 114 -17.69 19.43 -5.35
C THR A 114 -17.98 18.10 -4.68
N LEU A 115 -17.73 17.98 -3.37
CA LEU A 115 -18.09 16.79 -2.62
C LEU A 115 -19.59 16.47 -2.75
N ALA A 116 -20.45 17.48 -2.69
CA ALA A 116 -21.91 17.30 -2.82
C ALA A 116 -22.28 16.62 -4.14
N GLU A 117 -21.64 17.02 -5.25
CA GLU A 117 -21.83 16.39 -6.56
C GLU A 117 -21.29 14.97 -6.60
N LEU A 118 -20.09 14.72 -6.09
CA LEU A 118 -19.52 13.36 -6.00
C LEU A 118 -20.38 12.41 -5.17
N LYS A 119 -21.06 12.91 -4.13
CA LYS A 119 -21.98 12.11 -3.32
C LYS A 119 -23.26 11.69 -4.05
N THR A 120 -23.59 12.28 -5.20
CA THR A 120 -24.69 11.78 -6.06
C THR A 120 -24.29 10.53 -6.83
N LEU A 121 -23.00 10.33 -7.08
CA LEU A 121 -22.45 9.17 -7.82
C LEU A 121 -22.40 7.90 -6.95
N ARG A 122 -22.30 6.78 -7.64
CA ARG A 122 -22.17 5.45 -7.02
C ARG A 122 -20.93 4.74 -7.56
N ALA A 123 -20.24 4.02 -6.65
CA ALA A 123 -19.10 3.21 -7.00
C ALA A 123 -19.49 2.00 -7.86
N THR A 124 -18.60 1.65 -8.79
CA THR A 124 -18.70 0.46 -9.64
C THR A 124 -17.42 -0.35 -9.59
N GLU A 125 -17.51 -1.64 -9.92
CA GLU A 125 -16.33 -2.51 -10.04
C GLU A 125 -15.43 -2.03 -11.18
N ARG A 126 -14.14 -1.85 -10.88
CA ARG A 126 -13.14 -1.32 -11.82
C ARG A 126 -12.72 -2.35 -12.89
N ILE A 127 -12.63 -3.62 -12.51
CA ILE A 127 -12.17 -4.72 -13.37
C ILE A 127 -13.23 -5.82 -13.51
N PRO A 128 -14.41 -5.47 -14.07
CA PRO A 128 -15.61 -6.34 -14.07
C PRO A 128 -15.41 -7.66 -14.84
N ASP A 129 -14.44 -7.72 -15.74
CA ASP A 129 -14.12 -8.95 -16.50
C ASP A 129 -13.28 -9.93 -15.67
N ILE A 130 -12.53 -9.42 -14.68
CA ILE A 130 -11.75 -10.25 -13.75
C ILE A 130 -12.57 -10.54 -12.48
N ARG A 131 -13.47 -9.63 -12.09
CA ARG A 131 -14.32 -9.75 -10.88
C ARG A 131 -15.79 -9.62 -11.22
N PRO A 132 -16.33 -10.55 -12.04
CA PRO A 132 -17.72 -10.46 -12.50
C PRO A 132 -18.73 -10.47 -11.36
N ASP A 133 -18.47 -11.19 -10.27
CA ASP A 133 -19.35 -11.30 -9.11
C ASP A 133 -19.47 -9.98 -8.32
N ASN A 134 -18.46 -9.10 -8.38
CA ASN A 134 -18.53 -7.79 -7.75
C ASN A 134 -19.53 -6.84 -8.41
N LYS A 135 -19.91 -7.09 -9.69
CA LYS A 135 -20.88 -6.28 -10.44
C LYS A 135 -22.25 -6.17 -9.76
N ILE A 136 -22.64 -7.18 -8.94
CA ILE A 136 -23.91 -7.12 -8.16
C ILE A 136 -23.93 -5.96 -7.16
N TYR A 137 -22.76 -5.41 -6.83
CA TYR A 137 -22.61 -4.30 -5.90
C TYR A 137 -22.51 -2.93 -6.58
N ASN A 138 -22.47 -2.87 -7.92
CA ASN A 138 -22.44 -1.62 -8.66
C ASN A 138 -23.67 -0.75 -8.30
N GLY A 139 -23.44 0.53 -8.06
CA GLY A 139 -24.50 1.46 -7.70
C GLY A 139 -24.94 1.43 -6.22
N ARG A 140 -24.32 0.59 -5.36
CA ARG A 140 -24.75 0.44 -3.96
C ARG A 140 -24.19 1.52 -3.04
N TRP A 141 -22.94 1.97 -3.24
CA TRP A 141 -22.23 2.83 -2.30
C TRP A 141 -21.75 4.12 -2.94
N GLN A 142 -21.78 5.18 -2.15
CA GLN A 142 -21.22 6.48 -2.51
C GLN A 142 -19.69 6.46 -2.47
N ILE A 143 -19.07 7.47 -3.10
CA ILE A 143 -17.66 7.79 -2.91
C ILE A 143 -17.44 8.18 -1.44
N ALA A 144 -16.50 7.53 -0.77
CA ALA A 144 -16.17 7.81 0.62
C ALA A 144 -15.21 9.01 0.73
N THR A 145 -15.41 9.85 1.75
CA THR A 145 -14.38 10.80 2.20
C THR A 145 -13.41 10.12 3.15
N TYR A 146 -12.20 10.67 3.28
CA TYR A 146 -11.26 10.14 4.27
C TYR A 146 -11.77 10.29 5.71
N GLN A 147 -12.53 11.36 6.01
CA GLN A 147 -13.17 11.48 7.33
C GLN A 147 -14.13 10.33 7.61
N GLU A 148 -14.97 9.94 6.64
CA GLU A 148 -15.88 8.79 6.79
C GLU A 148 -15.12 7.47 7.02
N VAL A 149 -13.96 7.30 6.38
CA VAL A 149 -13.09 6.14 6.60
C VAL A 149 -12.51 6.15 8.02
N LEU A 150 -12.03 7.29 8.51
CA LEU A 150 -11.54 7.43 9.89
C LEU A 150 -12.64 7.13 10.93
N ASP A 151 -13.85 7.62 10.68
CA ASP A 151 -15.00 7.36 11.55
C ASP A 151 -15.40 5.87 11.56
N LEU A 152 -15.38 5.22 10.39
CA LEU A 152 -15.58 3.78 10.24
C LEU A 152 -14.50 3.00 11.02
N THR A 153 -13.23 3.33 10.82
CA THR A 153 -12.08 2.69 11.47
C THR A 153 -12.20 2.80 12.99
N LYS A 154 -12.51 3.98 13.51
CA LYS A 154 -12.72 4.21 14.94
C LYS A 154 -13.92 3.43 15.50
N ARG A 155 -15.02 3.36 14.76
CA ARG A 155 -16.22 2.58 15.14
C ARG A 155 -15.89 1.09 15.21
N LEU A 156 -15.29 0.54 14.15
CA LEU A 156 -14.95 -0.88 14.08
C LEU A 156 -13.86 -1.28 15.07
N GLY A 157 -12.89 -0.41 15.34
CA GLY A 157 -11.86 -0.66 16.36
C GLY A 157 -12.48 -0.89 17.75
N ARG A 158 -13.52 -0.12 18.11
CA ARG A 158 -14.27 -0.34 19.35
C ARG A 158 -15.11 -1.63 19.32
N GLU A 159 -15.78 -1.89 18.18
CA GLU A 159 -16.65 -3.06 18.00
C GLU A 159 -15.85 -4.37 18.04
N LEU A 160 -14.70 -4.39 17.37
CA LEU A 160 -13.85 -5.57 17.25
C LEU A 160 -12.80 -5.70 18.36
N HIS A 161 -12.75 -4.73 19.29
CA HIS A 161 -11.75 -4.66 20.37
C HIS A 161 -10.30 -4.75 19.87
N ARG A 162 -10.00 -4.10 18.72
CA ARG A 162 -8.68 -4.08 18.06
C ARG A 162 -8.27 -2.66 17.73
N THR A 163 -6.97 -2.41 17.69
CA THR A 163 -6.42 -1.19 17.09
C THR A 163 -6.43 -1.38 15.58
N LEU A 164 -7.26 -0.59 14.88
CA LEU A 164 -7.34 -0.58 13.43
C LEU A 164 -6.74 0.70 12.90
N GLY A 165 -6.06 0.64 11.77
CA GLY A 165 -5.34 1.77 11.19
C GLY A 165 -5.59 1.96 9.70
N THR A 166 -5.13 3.11 9.18
CA THR A 166 -5.24 3.47 7.77
C THR A 166 -3.87 3.79 7.17
N TYR A 167 -3.69 3.42 5.90
CA TYR A 167 -2.54 3.75 5.05
C TYR A 167 -2.99 4.76 3.98
N PRO A 168 -3.14 6.07 4.28
CA PRO A 168 -3.51 7.05 3.25
C PRO A 168 -2.38 7.26 2.25
N GLU A 169 -2.66 7.02 0.95
CA GLU A 169 -1.77 7.37 -0.14
C GLU A 169 -2.12 8.75 -0.68
N ILE A 170 -1.12 9.62 -0.84
CA ILE A 170 -1.27 10.87 -1.56
C ILE A 170 -1.03 10.62 -3.04
N LYS A 171 -2.10 10.68 -3.83
CA LYS A 171 -2.05 10.50 -5.28
C LYS A 171 -1.71 11.80 -5.97
N HIS A 172 -0.86 11.72 -7.02
CA HIS A 172 -0.59 12.81 -7.96
C HIS A 172 -0.24 14.15 -7.28
N SER A 173 0.63 14.13 -6.25
CA SER A 173 0.99 15.32 -5.46
C SER A 173 1.44 16.49 -6.32
N THR A 174 2.38 16.24 -7.25
CA THR A 174 2.91 17.25 -8.17
C THR A 174 1.81 17.81 -9.08
N TYR A 175 0.92 16.97 -9.61
CA TYR A 175 -0.19 17.43 -10.42
C TYR A 175 -1.14 18.34 -9.62
N PHE A 176 -1.60 17.89 -8.44
CA PHE A 176 -2.52 18.68 -7.63
C PHE A 176 -1.91 19.99 -7.13
N ALA A 177 -0.61 19.99 -6.80
CA ALA A 177 0.10 21.21 -6.49
C ALA A 177 0.14 22.18 -7.67
N SER A 178 0.35 21.68 -8.89
CA SER A 178 0.43 22.48 -10.12
C SER A 178 -0.87 23.23 -10.46
N ILE A 179 -2.01 22.66 -10.06
CA ILE A 179 -3.34 23.27 -10.26
C ILE A 179 -3.86 24.05 -9.03
N GLY A 180 -3.00 24.27 -8.01
CA GLY A 180 -3.35 25.02 -6.82
C GLY A 180 -4.28 24.29 -5.83
N ASN A 181 -4.35 22.97 -5.91
CA ASN A 181 -5.20 22.13 -5.05
C ASN A 181 -4.42 21.05 -4.28
N PRO A 182 -3.29 21.36 -3.60
CA PRO A 182 -2.41 20.38 -2.97
C PRO A 182 -3.14 19.52 -1.93
N THR A 183 -2.80 18.22 -1.88
CA THR A 183 -3.42 17.23 -0.99
C THR A 183 -2.84 17.27 0.43
N GLU A 184 -1.53 17.51 0.57
CA GLU A 184 -0.79 17.44 1.83
C GLU A 184 -1.34 18.32 2.95
N PRO A 185 -1.57 19.63 2.74
CA PRO A 185 -2.05 20.49 3.83
C PRO A 185 -3.45 20.08 4.31
N LYS A 186 -4.30 19.55 3.41
CA LYS A 186 -5.63 19.03 3.75
C LYS A 186 -5.54 17.78 4.60
N LEU A 187 -4.61 16.86 4.25
CA LEU A 187 -4.36 15.65 5.03
C LEU A 187 -3.81 15.98 6.42
N VAL A 188 -2.79 16.86 6.50
CA VAL A 188 -2.19 17.28 7.78
C VAL A 188 -3.23 17.92 8.70
N ASP A 189 -4.08 18.82 8.17
CA ASP A 189 -5.17 19.45 8.90
C ASP A 189 -6.20 18.41 9.38
N LEU A 190 -6.60 17.48 8.52
CA LEU A 190 -7.57 16.45 8.86
C LEU A 190 -7.04 15.51 9.96
N LEU A 191 -5.78 15.09 9.87
CA LEU A 191 -5.12 14.31 10.94
C LEU A 191 -5.03 15.10 12.24
N GLY A 192 -4.72 16.39 12.17
CA GLY A 192 -4.69 17.29 13.33
C GLY A 192 -6.04 17.38 14.03
N ARG A 193 -7.12 17.65 13.28
CA ARG A 193 -8.50 17.74 13.81
C ARG A 193 -9.00 16.43 14.44
N ASN A 194 -8.53 15.27 13.92
CA ASN A 194 -8.87 13.95 14.48
C ASN A 194 -7.93 13.50 15.61
N GLY A 195 -6.92 14.31 16.01
CA GLY A 195 -5.94 13.96 17.03
C GLY A 195 -5.01 12.80 16.61
N LEU A 196 -4.83 12.62 15.30
CA LEU A 196 -4.05 11.52 14.70
C LEU A 196 -2.63 11.94 14.27
N ASN A 197 -2.26 13.23 14.34
CA ASN A 197 -0.88 13.66 14.07
C ASN A 197 0.01 13.47 15.32
N LYS A 198 0.23 12.21 15.70
CA LYS A 198 1.07 11.79 16.84
C LYS A 198 1.76 10.45 16.54
N ARG A 199 2.94 10.22 17.12
CA ARG A 199 3.83 9.08 16.83
C ARG A 199 3.13 7.71 16.86
N ASN A 200 2.22 7.48 17.78
CA ASN A 200 1.53 6.20 17.96
C ASN A 200 0.10 6.22 17.42
N ALA A 201 -0.24 7.14 16.51
CA ALA A 201 -1.52 7.09 15.84
C ALA A 201 -1.56 5.92 14.85
N PRO A 202 -2.71 5.26 14.69
CA PRO A 202 -2.85 4.18 13.72
C PRO A 202 -3.04 4.75 12.30
N VAL A 203 -2.05 5.49 11.83
CA VAL A 203 -1.99 6.10 10.48
C VAL A 203 -0.56 5.99 9.98
N ILE A 204 -0.39 5.56 8.72
CA ILE A 204 0.89 5.51 8.02
C ILE A 204 0.67 6.14 6.65
N ILE A 205 1.35 7.24 6.33
CA ILE A 205 1.15 7.97 5.07
C ILE A 205 2.11 7.42 4.01
N GLN A 206 1.62 7.24 2.79
CA GLN A 206 2.42 6.74 1.68
C GLN A 206 2.33 7.63 0.44
N SER A 207 3.37 7.61 -0.38
CA SER A 207 3.42 8.29 -1.67
C SER A 207 4.48 7.67 -2.58
N PHE A 208 4.26 7.77 -3.89
CA PHE A 208 5.26 7.47 -4.92
C PHE A 208 6.24 8.63 -5.13
N GLU A 209 5.88 9.85 -4.75
CA GLU A 209 6.69 11.04 -4.93
C GLU A 209 7.58 11.28 -3.71
N VAL A 210 8.80 11.73 -3.96
CA VAL A 210 9.84 11.91 -2.93
C VAL A 210 9.73 13.28 -2.25
N ALA A 211 9.47 14.33 -3.03
CA ALA A 211 9.48 15.70 -2.53
C ALA A 211 8.39 15.95 -1.48
N ASN A 212 7.18 15.40 -1.69
CA ASN A 212 6.09 15.54 -0.74
C ASN A 212 6.36 14.78 0.56
N LEU A 213 6.93 13.56 0.49
CA LEU A 213 7.30 12.81 1.70
C LEU A 213 8.39 13.53 2.51
N LYS A 214 9.42 14.09 1.86
CA LYS A 214 10.44 14.92 2.51
C LYS A 214 9.85 16.18 3.16
N ALA A 215 8.81 16.77 2.57
CA ALA A 215 8.11 17.91 3.15
C ALA A 215 7.23 17.47 4.33
N LEU A 216 6.51 16.35 4.21
CA LEU A 216 5.65 15.78 5.25
C LEU A 216 6.42 15.30 6.47
N SER A 217 7.63 14.74 6.30
CA SER A 217 8.46 14.28 7.42
C SER A 217 8.78 15.37 8.44
N LYS A 218 8.68 16.65 8.04
CA LYS A 218 8.84 17.81 8.92
C LYS A 218 7.55 18.30 9.56
N GLN A 219 6.38 17.80 9.13
CA GLN A 219 5.06 18.32 9.52
C GLN A 219 4.23 17.27 10.28
N VAL A 220 4.46 15.98 10.01
CA VAL A 220 3.72 14.89 10.64
C VAL A 220 4.59 14.11 11.61
N LYS A 221 3.95 13.42 12.56
CA LYS A 221 4.60 12.54 13.54
C LYS A 221 4.31 11.06 13.29
N VAL A 222 3.43 10.77 12.33
CA VAL A 222 3.10 9.41 11.90
C VAL A 222 4.16 8.90 10.95
N PRO A 223 4.35 7.56 10.86
CA PRO A 223 5.30 6.96 9.92
C PRO A 223 4.97 7.26 8.47
N LEU A 224 6.01 7.26 7.62
CA LEU A 224 5.92 7.50 6.18
C LEU A 224 6.44 6.28 5.40
N VAL A 225 5.85 6.05 4.23
CA VAL A 225 6.23 4.99 3.28
C VAL A 225 6.64 5.61 1.95
N GLN A 226 7.83 5.31 1.48
CA GLN A 226 8.19 5.56 0.08
C GLN A 226 7.72 4.38 -0.77
N LEU A 227 6.76 4.61 -1.65
CA LEU A 227 6.34 3.64 -2.66
C LEU A 227 7.30 3.67 -3.85
N THR A 228 7.59 2.48 -4.43
CA THR A 228 8.41 2.37 -5.64
C THR A 228 7.79 1.37 -6.62
N SER A 229 7.95 1.64 -7.92
CA SER A 229 7.54 0.74 -8.99
C SER A 229 8.73 0.00 -9.60
N ALA A 230 8.46 -1.12 -10.27
CA ALA A 230 9.49 -1.90 -10.97
C ALA A 230 10.10 -1.13 -12.17
N THR A 231 9.38 -0.13 -12.69
CA THR A 231 9.82 0.69 -13.83
C THR A 231 9.43 2.16 -13.62
N GLY A 232 9.99 3.06 -14.43
CA GLY A 232 9.66 4.49 -14.42
C GLY A 232 10.37 5.28 -13.33
N ALA A 233 9.85 6.46 -13.04
CA ALA A 233 10.41 7.41 -12.09
C ALA A 233 9.29 8.14 -11.33
N PRO A 234 9.56 8.67 -10.12
CA PRO A 234 8.63 9.54 -9.40
C PRO A 234 8.18 10.73 -10.26
N ALA A 235 6.90 11.10 -10.19
CA ALA A 235 6.34 12.20 -10.99
C ALA A 235 7.02 13.54 -10.69
N ASP A 236 7.38 13.80 -9.45
CA ASP A 236 8.13 14.99 -9.02
C ASP A 236 9.56 15.02 -9.60
N PHE A 237 10.22 13.86 -9.77
CA PHE A 237 11.51 13.78 -10.43
C PHE A 237 11.38 14.12 -11.91
N VAL A 238 10.39 13.55 -12.58
CA VAL A 238 10.11 13.87 -13.99
C VAL A 238 9.83 15.37 -14.16
N ALA A 239 8.98 15.94 -13.30
CA ALA A 239 8.60 17.34 -13.36
C ALA A 239 9.77 18.30 -13.06
N SER A 240 10.67 17.93 -12.15
CA SER A 240 11.86 18.74 -11.81
C SER A 240 13.05 18.52 -12.73
N GLY A 241 13.00 17.52 -13.63
CA GLY A 241 14.10 17.13 -14.52
C GLY A 241 15.19 16.29 -13.84
N ASP A 242 14.96 15.78 -12.62
CA ASP A 242 15.80 14.76 -11.99
C ASP A 242 15.74 13.48 -12.85
N LYS A 243 16.89 12.88 -13.12
CA LYS A 243 17.00 11.71 -14.00
C LYS A 243 16.92 10.38 -13.27
N ARG A 244 16.85 10.40 -11.93
CA ARG A 244 16.72 9.20 -11.13
C ARG A 244 15.37 8.52 -11.38
N THR A 245 15.40 7.20 -11.26
CA THR A 245 14.26 6.30 -11.44
C THR A 245 13.92 5.61 -10.13
N TYR A 246 12.84 4.83 -10.09
CA TYR A 246 12.55 3.96 -8.95
C TYR A 246 13.65 2.91 -8.74
N ALA A 247 14.34 2.47 -9.80
CA ALA A 247 15.47 1.56 -9.67
C ALA A 247 16.65 2.20 -8.90
N ASP A 248 16.90 3.51 -9.11
CA ASP A 248 17.92 4.25 -8.35
C ASP A 248 17.55 4.37 -6.86
N LEU A 249 16.26 4.55 -6.55
CA LEU A 249 15.76 4.59 -5.18
C LEU A 249 15.86 3.22 -4.48
N ALA A 250 15.79 2.12 -5.23
CA ALA A 250 15.90 0.76 -4.71
C ALA A 250 17.35 0.27 -4.54
N THR A 251 18.36 1.10 -4.85
CA THR A 251 19.77 0.79 -4.54
C THR A 251 20.08 0.99 -3.06
N PRO A 252 21.15 0.37 -2.49
CA PRO A 252 21.56 0.62 -1.10
C PRO A 252 21.73 2.11 -0.76
N ALA A 253 22.25 2.91 -1.72
CA ALA A 253 22.40 4.36 -1.54
C ALA A 253 21.03 5.07 -1.53
N GLY A 254 20.11 4.69 -2.44
CA GLY A 254 18.76 5.23 -2.49
C GLY A 254 17.95 4.87 -1.24
N LEU A 255 18.05 3.63 -0.75
CA LEU A 255 17.41 3.18 0.49
C LEU A 255 17.91 3.95 1.71
N LYS A 256 19.21 4.21 1.77
CA LYS A 256 19.78 5.07 2.82
C LYS A 256 19.28 6.52 2.73
N GLU A 257 19.04 7.05 1.54
CA GLU A 257 18.39 8.36 1.37
C GLU A 257 16.94 8.29 1.87
N ILE A 258 16.16 7.28 1.47
CA ILE A 258 14.77 7.09 1.91
C ILE A 258 14.67 7.05 3.43
N SER A 259 15.55 6.33 4.11
CA SER A 259 15.52 6.21 5.58
C SER A 259 15.75 7.54 6.33
N THR A 260 16.14 8.61 5.63
CA THR A 260 16.24 9.95 6.25
C THR A 260 14.89 10.66 6.38
N TYR A 261 13.84 10.19 5.70
CA TYR A 261 12.53 10.84 5.69
C TYR A 261 11.33 9.87 5.76
N ALA A 262 11.55 8.56 5.56
CA ALA A 262 10.51 7.54 5.65
C ALA A 262 10.96 6.37 6.54
N ASP A 263 9.99 5.65 7.09
CA ASP A 263 10.18 4.52 8.00
C ASP A 263 10.00 3.19 7.25
N PHE A 264 9.35 3.23 6.08
CA PHE A 264 9.01 2.05 5.30
C PHE A 264 9.36 2.24 3.83
N LEU A 265 9.68 1.12 3.19
CA LEU A 265 9.68 0.95 1.73
C LEU A 265 8.43 0.15 1.33
N GLY A 266 7.63 0.67 0.40
CA GLY A 266 6.51 -0.02 -0.23
C GLY A 266 6.84 -0.35 -1.69
N PRO A 267 7.58 -1.43 -1.98
CA PRO A 267 7.97 -1.74 -3.35
C PRO A 267 6.88 -2.50 -4.09
N GLU A 268 6.80 -2.30 -5.42
CA GLU A 268 6.10 -3.25 -6.25
C GLU A 268 6.72 -4.64 -6.08
N LYS A 269 5.91 -5.68 -5.89
CA LYS A 269 6.37 -7.04 -5.58
C LYS A 269 7.41 -7.58 -6.58
N ALA A 270 7.35 -7.15 -7.85
CA ALA A 270 8.32 -7.53 -8.88
C ALA A 270 9.75 -7.04 -8.61
N GLN A 271 9.95 -6.02 -7.75
CA GLN A 271 11.28 -5.56 -7.33
C GLN A 271 11.91 -6.52 -6.29
N ILE A 272 11.09 -7.29 -5.57
CA ILE A 272 11.54 -8.30 -4.59
C ILE A 272 11.74 -9.66 -5.27
N ILE A 273 10.71 -10.17 -5.98
CA ILE A 273 10.82 -11.41 -6.76
C ILE A 273 10.32 -11.11 -8.19
N PRO A 274 11.24 -10.86 -9.13
CA PRO A 274 10.86 -10.57 -10.51
C PRO A 274 10.23 -11.80 -11.18
N ARG A 275 9.48 -11.56 -12.25
CA ARG A 275 9.00 -12.63 -13.11
C ARG A 275 10.10 -13.05 -14.10
N THR A 276 10.22 -14.35 -14.33
CA THR A 276 11.05 -14.90 -15.41
C THR A 276 10.43 -14.60 -16.78
N ALA A 277 11.16 -14.86 -17.86
CA ALA A 277 10.60 -14.78 -19.22
C ALA A 277 9.41 -15.72 -19.45
N ALA A 278 9.31 -16.82 -18.68
CA ALA A 278 8.17 -17.73 -18.70
C ALA A 278 6.99 -17.26 -17.84
N GLY A 279 7.12 -16.11 -17.16
CA GLY A 279 6.09 -15.56 -16.27
C GLY A 279 6.01 -16.23 -14.89
N THR A 280 6.94 -17.13 -14.54
CA THR A 280 7.04 -17.73 -13.19
C THR A 280 7.79 -16.80 -12.24
N LEU A 281 7.76 -17.07 -10.93
CA LEU A 281 8.62 -16.37 -9.98
C LEU A 281 10.10 -16.63 -10.29
N GLY A 282 10.90 -15.58 -10.30
CA GLY A 282 12.37 -15.65 -10.41
C GLY A 282 13.03 -15.85 -9.06
N THR A 283 14.34 -15.54 -9.01
CA THR A 283 15.10 -15.54 -7.77
C THR A 283 14.85 -14.22 -7.01
N PRO A 284 14.64 -14.26 -5.69
CA PRO A 284 14.55 -13.05 -4.88
C PRO A 284 15.79 -12.16 -5.03
N THR A 285 15.57 -10.86 -5.10
CA THR A 285 16.63 -9.84 -5.07
C THR A 285 17.12 -9.61 -3.63
N THR A 286 18.13 -8.77 -3.47
CA THR A 286 18.62 -8.36 -2.14
C THR A 286 17.79 -7.23 -1.52
N LEU A 287 16.74 -6.73 -2.20
CA LEU A 287 16.04 -5.49 -1.84
C LEU A 287 15.53 -5.49 -0.39
N VAL A 288 14.94 -6.59 0.07
CA VAL A 288 14.41 -6.68 1.45
C VAL A 288 15.55 -6.55 2.47
N LYS A 289 16.63 -7.31 2.26
CA LYS A 289 17.82 -7.21 3.12
C LYS A 289 18.43 -5.81 3.10
N ASP A 290 18.61 -5.23 1.92
CA ASP A 290 19.24 -3.91 1.76
C ASP A 290 18.38 -2.80 2.41
N ALA A 291 17.05 -2.93 2.34
CA ALA A 291 16.12 -2.03 3.02
C ALA A 291 16.21 -2.16 4.55
N HIS A 292 16.27 -3.38 5.07
CA HIS A 292 16.47 -3.63 6.51
C HIS A 292 17.83 -3.10 6.98
N ASP A 293 18.90 -3.28 6.22
CA ASP A 293 20.23 -2.73 6.51
C ASP A 293 20.20 -1.19 6.57
N ALA A 294 19.30 -0.54 5.81
CA ALA A 294 19.08 0.89 5.86
C ALA A 294 18.12 1.34 6.99
N GLY A 295 17.53 0.41 7.74
CA GLY A 295 16.59 0.66 8.83
C GLY A 295 15.14 0.84 8.38
N LEU A 296 14.80 0.45 7.15
CA LEU A 296 13.44 0.52 6.59
C LEU A 296 12.72 -0.82 6.77
N LYS A 297 11.44 -0.78 7.12
CA LYS A 297 10.54 -1.93 6.99
C LYS A 297 10.04 -2.06 5.55
N VAL A 298 9.68 -3.28 5.11
CA VAL A 298 9.31 -3.57 3.73
C VAL A 298 7.89 -4.12 3.65
N VAL A 299 7.00 -3.42 2.94
CA VAL A 299 5.59 -3.78 2.78
C VAL A 299 5.21 -3.71 1.30
N PRO A 300 5.43 -4.79 0.51
CA PRO A 300 5.15 -4.81 -0.92
C PRO A 300 3.66 -4.80 -1.27
N TYR A 301 3.37 -4.33 -2.48
CA TYR A 301 2.06 -4.34 -3.12
C TYR A 301 2.09 -5.05 -4.48
N THR A 302 1.04 -5.65 -5.00
CA THR A 302 -0.23 -6.02 -4.43
C THR A 302 -0.45 -7.50 -4.68
N PHE A 303 -0.86 -8.23 -3.66
CA PHE A 303 -1.17 -9.66 -3.76
C PHE A 303 -2.66 -9.85 -4.09
N ARG A 304 -2.93 -10.77 -5.01
CA ARG A 304 -4.26 -11.05 -5.56
C ARG A 304 -4.41 -12.53 -5.87
N ASN A 305 -5.62 -13.05 -5.69
CA ASN A 305 -5.89 -14.48 -5.90
C ASN A 305 -6.14 -14.86 -7.36
N GLU A 306 -6.56 -13.89 -8.20
CA GLU A 306 -6.98 -14.17 -9.56
C GLU A 306 -5.79 -14.50 -10.47
N ASN A 307 -5.99 -15.48 -11.36
CA ASN A 307 -4.99 -15.97 -12.33
C ASN A 307 -4.35 -14.86 -13.16
N SER A 308 -5.11 -13.80 -13.48
CA SER A 308 -4.61 -12.62 -14.19
C SER A 308 -3.37 -11.99 -13.53
N PHE A 309 -3.24 -12.11 -12.21
CA PHE A 309 -2.18 -11.47 -11.41
C PHE A 309 -1.11 -12.44 -10.92
N LEU A 310 -1.39 -13.74 -10.98
CA LEU A 310 -0.49 -14.79 -10.47
C LEU A 310 0.62 -15.17 -11.46
N PRO A 311 1.75 -15.71 -10.96
CA PRO A 311 2.75 -16.40 -11.77
C PRO A 311 2.10 -17.48 -12.62
N THR A 312 2.62 -17.69 -13.84
CA THR A 312 2.00 -18.63 -14.80
C THR A 312 1.87 -20.06 -14.25
N ASN A 313 2.86 -20.51 -13.47
CA ASN A 313 2.87 -21.84 -12.85
C ASN A 313 1.99 -21.98 -11.59
N LEU A 314 1.44 -20.87 -11.10
CA LEU A 314 0.54 -20.86 -9.93
C LEU A 314 -0.93 -20.64 -10.33
N ARG A 315 -1.22 -20.48 -11.61
CA ARG A 315 -2.58 -20.38 -12.14
C ARG A 315 -3.27 -21.74 -12.10
N SER A 316 -4.56 -21.72 -11.76
CA SER A 316 -5.40 -22.92 -11.72
C SER A 316 -5.93 -23.31 -13.11
N SER A 317 -6.09 -22.30 -13.98
CA SER A 317 -6.68 -22.46 -15.32
C SER A 317 -6.18 -21.36 -16.28
N ALA A 318 -6.70 -21.34 -17.50
CA ALA A 318 -6.49 -20.27 -18.48
C ALA A 318 -7.45 -19.08 -18.27
N ASP A 319 -8.50 -19.23 -17.45
CA ASP A 319 -9.45 -18.17 -17.18
C ASP A 319 -8.79 -17.12 -16.25
N PRO A 320 -8.70 -15.84 -16.66
CA PRO A 320 -8.05 -14.81 -15.89
C PRO A 320 -8.78 -14.46 -14.58
N SER A 321 -10.08 -14.78 -14.48
CA SER A 321 -10.93 -14.51 -13.31
C SER A 321 -10.89 -15.62 -12.24
N ASP A 322 -10.48 -16.84 -12.62
CA ASP A 322 -10.33 -17.94 -11.66
C ASP A 322 -9.24 -17.63 -10.62
N TRP A 323 -9.40 -18.16 -9.43
CA TRP A 323 -8.38 -18.09 -8.39
C TRP A 323 -7.36 -19.23 -8.56
N GLY A 324 -6.07 -18.86 -8.50
CA GLY A 324 -4.98 -19.83 -8.52
C GLY A 324 -4.38 -20.08 -7.14
N ASN A 325 -3.16 -20.61 -7.10
CA ASN A 325 -2.44 -20.89 -5.86
C ASN A 325 -1.75 -19.62 -5.33
N ALA A 326 -2.56 -18.68 -4.81
CA ALA A 326 -2.07 -17.43 -4.21
C ALA A 326 -1.23 -17.70 -2.95
N PHE A 327 -1.48 -18.79 -2.21
CA PHE A 327 -0.68 -19.14 -1.03
C PHE A 327 0.78 -19.39 -1.40
N ALA A 328 1.05 -20.12 -2.48
CA ALA A 328 2.43 -20.37 -2.91
C ALA A 328 3.16 -19.07 -3.32
N GLU A 329 2.46 -18.06 -3.87
CA GLU A 329 3.06 -16.74 -4.10
C GLU A 329 3.33 -16.03 -2.76
N LEU A 330 2.36 -16.00 -1.85
CA LEU A 330 2.49 -15.38 -0.53
C LEU A 330 3.64 -15.99 0.27
N ASP A 331 3.72 -17.32 0.35
CA ASP A 331 4.79 -18.05 1.06
C ASP A 331 6.18 -17.69 0.52
N ALA A 332 6.31 -17.60 -0.82
CA ALA A 332 7.58 -17.21 -1.44
C ALA A 332 8.02 -15.79 -1.03
N PHE A 333 7.08 -14.85 -0.91
CA PHE A 333 7.38 -13.49 -0.48
C PHE A 333 7.61 -13.39 1.03
N LEU A 334 6.83 -14.07 1.85
CA LEU A 334 7.03 -14.14 3.31
C LEU A 334 8.41 -14.71 3.64
N ALA A 335 8.88 -15.71 2.90
CA ALA A 335 10.22 -16.28 3.05
C ALA A 335 11.35 -15.28 2.76
N THR A 336 11.11 -14.18 2.03
CA THR A 336 12.11 -13.11 1.84
C THR A 336 12.26 -12.22 3.05
N GLY A 337 11.35 -12.33 3.99
CA GLY A 337 11.40 -11.59 5.23
C GLY A 337 10.75 -10.21 5.15
N ILE A 338 9.73 -9.98 4.34
CA ILE A 338 8.91 -8.77 4.35
C ILE A 338 8.22 -8.54 5.70
N ASP A 339 7.91 -7.27 6.05
CA ASP A 339 7.30 -6.89 7.32
C ASP A 339 5.77 -6.75 7.23
N GLY A 340 5.23 -6.88 6.05
CA GLY A 340 3.79 -6.83 5.76
C GLY A 340 3.53 -6.89 4.28
N LEU A 341 2.27 -6.79 3.88
CA LEU A 341 1.87 -6.84 2.46
C LEU A 341 0.49 -6.22 2.23
N PHE A 342 0.27 -5.73 1.01
CA PHE A 342 -1.04 -5.24 0.54
C PHE A 342 -1.77 -6.35 -0.23
N ALA A 343 -3.01 -6.66 0.16
CA ALA A 343 -3.80 -7.72 -0.47
C ALA A 343 -5.21 -7.26 -0.85
N ASP A 344 -5.69 -7.70 -2.04
CA ASP A 344 -7.06 -7.50 -2.49
C ASP A 344 -8.03 -8.49 -1.81
N GLN A 345 -7.52 -9.64 -1.35
CA GLN A 345 -8.22 -10.64 -0.53
C GLN A 345 -7.50 -10.77 0.83
N PRO A 346 -7.82 -9.89 1.80
CA PRO A 346 -7.11 -9.86 3.08
C PRO A 346 -7.20 -11.16 3.89
N ASP A 347 -8.31 -11.89 3.80
CA ASP A 347 -8.50 -13.20 4.44
C ASP A 347 -7.50 -14.25 3.95
N THR A 348 -7.23 -14.32 2.62
CA THR A 348 -6.20 -15.21 2.06
C THR A 348 -4.82 -14.85 2.58
N ALA A 349 -4.47 -13.57 2.57
CA ALA A 349 -3.19 -13.08 3.06
C ALA A 349 -2.99 -13.40 4.56
N LEU A 350 -4.03 -13.21 5.38
CA LEU A 350 -4.00 -13.50 6.81
C LEU A 350 -3.80 -14.99 7.13
N VAL A 351 -4.39 -15.88 6.33
CA VAL A 351 -4.13 -17.32 6.47
C VAL A 351 -2.66 -17.62 6.19
N ALA A 352 -2.09 -17.08 5.10
CA ALA A 352 -0.67 -17.30 4.78
C ALA A 352 0.29 -16.73 5.84
N VAL A 353 -0.01 -15.58 6.41
CA VAL A 353 0.84 -14.95 7.44
C VAL A 353 0.83 -15.74 8.75
N ARG A 354 -0.29 -16.45 9.06
CA ARG A 354 -0.49 -17.19 10.32
C ARG A 354 -0.22 -18.69 10.23
N SER A 355 0.11 -19.20 9.04
CA SER A 355 0.44 -20.60 8.83
C SER A 355 1.94 -20.86 9.02
#